data_ddc5cf57c10d49dd019fa2dde5dd2754
#
_entry.id   ddc5cf57c10d49dd019fa2dde5dd2754
#
_cell.length_a   1.000
_cell.length_b   1.000
_cell.length_c   1.000
_cell.angle_alpha   90.00
_cell.angle_beta   90.00
_cell.angle_gamma   90.00
#
_symmetry.space_group_name_H-M   'P 1'
#
loop_
_entity.id
_entity.type
_entity.pdbx_description
1 polymer ?
#
loop_
_entity_poly.entity_id
_entity_poly.type
_entity_poly.pdbx_seq_one_letter_code
_entity_poly.pdbx_strand_id
1 'polypeptide(L)'
;VKAIIPAAGLGTRFLPATKAQPKEMLPVVNKPIIQYVVEEAAAAGVTDVLIVTGRGKRAIEDHFDRSVELEQLLERSRATEQLHEVCAISDLADVFYVRQKRPRGLGHAVLCGASHVANEPFFVLLGDVIVPRNDCLPRLKDVHERYGGSVVAVSPVEPAMVSRYGVIAGEEVEPGVWRVTDLVEKPAVNEAPSTLAIFGRY
;
A
#
# COMPACT_ATOMS: atom_id res chain seq x y z
N VAL A 1 13.54 -6.47 -5.42
CA VAL A 1 12.81 -5.19 -5.58
C VAL A 1 12.24 -4.78 -4.23
N LYS A 2 12.26 -3.48 -3.93
CA LYS A 2 11.80 -2.93 -2.64
C LYS A 2 10.42 -2.29 -2.75
N ALA A 3 9.69 -2.26 -1.62
CA ALA A 3 8.46 -1.50 -1.51
C ALA A 3 8.41 -0.67 -0.22
N ILE A 4 7.78 0.49 -0.28
CA ILE A 4 7.42 1.29 0.90
C ILE A 4 5.89 1.26 1.05
N ILE A 5 5.43 0.91 2.24
CA ILE A 5 3.99 0.92 2.59
C ILE A 5 3.74 1.98 3.65
N PRO A 6 3.23 3.18 3.29
CA PRO A 6 2.83 4.20 4.26
C PRO A 6 1.60 3.74 5.06
N ALA A 7 1.76 3.60 6.38
CA ALA A 7 0.73 3.16 7.32
C ALA A 7 0.66 4.05 8.59
N ALA A 8 1.21 5.29 8.54
CA ALA A 8 1.29 6.18 9.70
C ALA A 8 0.02 7.02 9.98
N GLY A 9 -0.99 6.97 9.10
CA GLY A 9 -2.20 7.77 9.19
C GLY A 9 -3.09 7.41 10.39
N LEU A 10 -3.81 8.39 10.94
CA LEU A 10 -4.64 8.22 12.15
C LEU A 10 -5.97 7.47 11.91
N GLY A 11 -6.41 7.33 10.66
CA GLY A 11 -7.63 6.56 10.34
C GLY A 11 -8.95 7.21 10.79
N THR A 12 -9.00 8.52 10.94
CA THR A 12 -10.16 9.24 11.51
C THR A 12 -11.48 9.02 10.77
N ARG A 13 -11.44 8.67 9.48
CA ARG A 13 -12.64 8.37 8.67
C ARG A 13 -13.34 7.08 9.10
N PHE A 14 -12.63 6.20 9.81
CA PHE A 14 -13.13 4.88 10.24
C PHE A 14 -13.45 4.83 11.74
N LEU A 15 -13.53 5.99 12.41
CA LEU A 15 -13.97 6.03 13.79
C LEU A 15 -15.44 5.54 13.91
N PRO A 16 -15.80 4.82 14.99
CA PRO A 16 -14.98 4.51 16.18
C PRO A 16 -14.05 3.29 16.03
N ALA A 17 -14.13 2.50 14.96
CA ALA A 17 -13.36 1.25 14.79
C ALA A 17 -11.84 1.46 14.93
N THR A 18 -11.34 2.58 14.43
CA THR A 18 -9.89 2.91 14.46
C THR A 18 -9.43 3.63 15.72
N LYS A 19 -10.28 3.71 16.76
CA LYS A 19 -9.89 4.31 18.05
C LYS A 19 -8.77 3.53 18.72
N ALA A 20 -8.83 2.20 18.66
CA ALA A 20 -7.92 1.30 19.37
C ALA A 20 -7.01 0.50 18.44
N GLN A 21 -7.27 0.49 17.12
CA GLN A 21 -6.48 -0.27 16.15
C GLN A 21 -6.22 0.53 14.88
N PRO A 22 -5.12 0.23 14.16
CA PRO A 22 -4.84 0.82 12.86
C PRO A 22 -5.95 0.54 11.85
N LYS A 23 -6.25 1.51 10.97
CA LYS A 23 -7.19 1.29 9.85
C LYS A 23 -6.72 0.17 8.91
N GLU A 24 -5.42 0.02 8.77
CA GLU A 24 -4.77 -1.00 7.97
C GLU A 24 -4.98 -2.42 8.54
N MET A 25 -5.35 -2.52 9.82
CA MET A 25 -5.70 -3.77 10.51
C MET A 25 -7.20 -4.07 10.51
N LEU A 26 -8.02 -3.24 9.88
CA LEU A 26 -9.44 -3.57 9.70
C LEU A 26 -9.55 -4.80 8.79
N PRO A 27 -10.34 -5.81 9.17
CA PRO A 27 -10.44 -7.03 8.38
C PRO A 27 -11.35 -6.84 7.16
N VAL A 28 -10.94 -7.45 6.06
CA VAL A 28 -11.81 -7.74 4.92
C VAL A 28 -11.94 -9.26 4.85
N VAL A 29 -13.13 -9.76 5.14
CA VAL A 29 -13.41 -11.18 5.43
C VAL A 29 -12.65 -11.63 6.68
N ASN A 30 -11.51 -12.30 6.56
CA ASN A 30 -10.72 -12.83 7.67
C ASN A 30 -9.26 -12.32 7.70
N LYS A 31 -8.88 -11.45 6.75
CA LYS A 31 -7.52 -10.87 6.66
C LYS A 31 -7.54 -9.36 6.86
N PRO A 32 -6.57 -8.76 7.57
CA PRO A 32 -6.43 -7.30 7.61
C PRO A 32 -6.03 -6.74 6.24
N ILE A 33 -6.47 -5.51 5.96
CA ILE A 33 -6.22 -4.83 4.67
C ILE A 33 -4.73 -4.84 4.32
N ILE A 34 -3.85 -4.59 5.28
CA ILE A 34 -2.40 -4.50 5.03
C ILE A 34 -1.81 -5.83 4.56
N GLN A 35 -2.38 -6.97 4.95
CA GLN A 35 -1.92 -8.27 4.48
C GLN A 35 -2.15 -8.42 2.98
N TYR A 36 -3.31 -8.00 2.45
CA TYR A 36 -3.56 -7.98 1.01
C TYR A 36 -2.53 -7.13 0.26
N VAL A 37 -2.12 -6.00 0.85
CA VAL A 37 -1.11 -5.11 0.25
C VAL A 37 0.27 -5.75 0.21
N VAL A 38 0.67 -6.46 1.27
CA VAL A 38 1.96 -7.18 1.31
C VAL A 38 1.92 -8.40 0.39
N GLU A 39 0.81 -9.15 0.36
CA GLU A 39 0.61 -10.27 -0.59
C GLU A 39 0.72 -9.81 -2.04
N GLU A 40 0.13 -8.65 -2.40
CA GLU A 40 0.26 -8.05 -3.73
C GLU A 40 1.72 -7.71 -4.07
N ALA A 41 2.44 -7.10 -3.12
CA ALA A 41 3.86 -6.79 -3.28
C ALA A 41 4.69 -8.07 -3.49
N ALA A 42 4.49 -9.08 -2.65
CA ALA A 42 5.18 -10.37 -2.75
C ALA A 42 4.89 -11.07 -4.09
N ALA A 43 3.63 -11.07 -4.55
CA ALA A 43 3.24 -11.63 -5.85
C ALA A 43 3.91 -10.91 -7.04
N ALA A 44 4.28 -9.64 -6.88
CA ALA A 44 5.04 -8.87 -7.87
C ALA A 44 6.57 -9.06 -7.76
N GLY A 45 7.04 -9.96 -6.89
CA GLY A 45 8.46 -10.26 -6.68
C GLY A 45 9.18 -9.28 -5.75
N VAL A 46 8.44 -8.52 -4.94
CA VAL A 46 9.02 -7.70 -3.86
C VAL A 46 9.39 -8.62 -2.70
N THR A 47 10.65 -8.58 -2.30
CA THR A 47 11.20 -9.37 -1.18
C THR A 47 11.49 -8.53 0.05
N ASP A 48 11.54 -7.21 -0.08
CA ASP A 48 11.96 -6.26 0.93
C ASP A 48 10.86 -5.16 1.05
N VAL A 49 10.12 -5.19 2.15
CA VAL A 49 8.98 -4.31 2.40
C VAL A 49 9.27 -3.43 3.61
N LEU A 50 9.32 -2.11 3.40
CA LEU A 50 9.40 -1.14 4.49
C LEU A 50 8.03 -0.58 4.82
N ILE A 51 7.51 -0.87 6.00
CA ILE A 51 6.26 -0.28 6.49
C ILE A 51 6.59 0.99 7.31
N VAL A 52 6.03 2.12 6.86
CA VAL A 52 6.20 3.39 7.59
C VAL A 52 5.05 3.53 8.58
N THR A 53 5.35 3.25 9.85
CA THR A 53 4.37 3.26 10.94
C THR A 53 4.29 4.61 11.67
N GLY A 54 3.25 4.77 12.48
CA GLY A 54 3.04 5.87 13.40
C GLY A 54 2.93 5.40 14.85
N ARG A 55 2.56 6.33 15.73
CA ARG A 55 2.24 5.96 17.11
C ARG A 55 0.98 5.09 17.16
N GLY A 56 1.01 4.01 17.97
CA GLY A 56 -0.13 3.12 18.17
C GLY A 56 -0.37 2.13 17.02
N LYS A 57 0.66 1.83 16.21
CA LYS A 57 0.58 0.92 15.05
C LYS A 57 1.22 -0.46 15.30
N ARG A 58 1.47 -0.81 16.58
CA ARG A 58 2.14 -2.07 16.96
C ARG A 58 1.43 -3.31 16.41
N ALA A 59 0.10 -3.31 16.31
CA ALA A 59 -0.65 -4.42 15.76
C ALA A 59 -0.24 -4.78 14.31
N ILE A 60 0.32 -3.84 13.53
CA ILE A 60 0.87 -4.11 12.21
C ILE A 60 2.18 -4.90 12.33
N GLU A 61 3.03 -4.51 13.27
CA GLU A 61 4.31 -5.19 13.55
C GLU A 61 4.04 -6.62 14.03
N ASP A 62 3.19 -6.76 15.05
CA ASP A 62 2.80 -8.06 15.63
C ASP A 62 2.13 -9.00 14.59
N HIS A 63 1.50 -8.47 13.54
CA HIS A 63 0.82 -9.27 12.52
C HIS A 63 1.78 -10.00 11.58
N PHE A 64 2.90 -9.38 11.24
CA PHE A 64 3.90 -9.98 10.34
C PHE A 64 5.04 -10.68 11.08
N ASP A 65 5.15 -10.48 12.41
CA ASP A 65 6.12 -11.18 13.24
C ASP A 65 5.65 -12.60 13.56
N ARG A 66 6.62 -13.48 13.88
CA ARG A 66 6.34 -14.84 14.37
C ARG A 66 5.72 -14.80 15.75
N SER A 67 4.64 -15.53 15.94
CA SER A 67 4.00 -15.75 17.26
C SER A 67 4.26 -17.16 17.76
N VAL A 68 5.42 -17.36 18.40
CA VAL A 68 5.90 -18.68 18.83
C VAL A 68 4.90 -19.38 19.76
N GLU A 69 4.26 -18.64 20.67
CA GLU A 69 3.28 -19.20 21.61
C GLU A 69 2.02 -19.68 20.88
N LEU A 70 1.54 -18.91 19.90
CA LEU A 70 0.39 -19.30 19.07
C LEU A 70 0.72 -20.49 18.19
N GLU A 71 1.88 -20.51 17.55
CA GLU A 71 2.33 -21.60 16.71
C GLU A 71 2.43 -22.90 17.50
N GLN A 72 3.03 -22.89 18.71
CA GLN A 72 3.10 -24.04 19.59
C GLN A 72 1.71 -24.54 20.05
N LEU A 73 0.78 -23.62 20.30
CA LEU A 73 -0.60 -23.98 20.64
C LEU A 73 -1.29 -24.68 19.48
N LEU A 74 -1.16 -24.14 18.26
CA LEU A 74 -1.75 -24.72 17.05
C LEU A 74 -1.15 -26.10 16.73
N GLU A 75 0.16 -26.26 16.90
CA GLU A 75 0.85 -27.52 16.73
C GLU A 75 0.34 -28.60 17.74
N ARG A 76 0.26 -28.25 19.02
CA ARG A 76 -0.25 -29.16 20.08
C ARG A 76 -1.71 -29.56 19.84
N SER A 77 -2.53 -28.65 19.33
CA SER A 77 -3.95 -28.90 19.02
C SER A 77 -4.15 -29.58 17.66
N ARG A 78 -3.07 -29.85 16.91
CA ARG A 78 -3.10 -30.40 15.55
C ARG A 78 -3.92 -29.58 14.55
N ALA A 79 -3.99 -28.26 14.76
CA ALA A 79 -4.65 -27.29 13.87
C ALA A 79 -3.71 -26.92 12.70
N THR A 80 -3.41 -27.89 11.84
CA THR A 80 -2.34 -27.81 10.83
C THR A 80 -2.60 -26.73 9.80
N GLU A 81 -3.85 -26.54 9.37
CA GLU A 81 -4.21 -25.49 8.38
C GLU A 81 -3.96 -24.09 8.96
N GLN A 82 -4.45 -23.82 10.18
CA GLN A 82 -4.26 -22.56 10.86
C GLN A 82 -2.77 -22.28 11.15
N LEU A 83 -2.01 -23.32 11.54
CA LEU A 83 -0.57 -23.19 11.73
C LEU A 83 0.13 -22.77 10.44
N HIS A 84 -0.22 -23.41 9.32
CA HIS A 84 0.33 -23.06 8.01
C HIS A 84 -0.04 -21.62 7.62
N GLU A 85 -1.29 -21.21 7.80
CA GLU A 85 -1.73 -19.83 7.50
C GLU A 85 -0.95 -18.79 8.32
N VAL A 86 -0.79 -19.02 9.64
CA VAL A 86 -0.07 -18.09 10.53
C VAL A 86 1.41 -17.99 10.17
N CYS A 87 2.08 -19.11 9.91
CA CYS A 87 3.48 -19.11 9.50
C CYS A 87 3.69 -18.43 8.15
N ALA A 88 2.79 -18.69 7.18
CA ALA A 88 2.88 -18.11 5.84
C ALA A 88 2.82 -16.58 5.82
N ILE A 89 2.14 -15.95 6.80
CA ILE A 89 2.08 -14.48 6.91
C ILE A 89 3.49 -13.91 7.18
N SER A 90 4.24 -14.51 8.10
CA SER A 90 5.58 -14.06 8.46
C SER A 90 6.62 -14.32 7.36
N ASP A 91 6.32 -15.25 6.45
CA ASP A 91 7.21 -15.64 5.35
C ASP A 91 6.89 -14.91 4.02
N LEU A 92 5.92 -13.97 3.99
CA LEU A 92 5.52 -13.25 2.77
C LEU A 92 6.66 -12.42 2.17
N ALA A 93 7.41 -11.72 3.00
CA ALA A 93 8.55 -10.87 2.63
C ALA A 93 9.38 -10.52 3.87
N ASP A 94 10.59 -10.01 3.66
CA ASP A 94 11.37 -9.38 4.73
C ASP A 94 10.74 -8.02 5.05
N VAL A 95 10.07 -7.91 6.22
CA VAL A 95 9.33 -6.72 6.61
C VAL A 95 10.16 -5.88 7.59
N PHE A 96 10.40 -4.63 7.23
CA PHE A 96 11.10 -3.65 8.04
C PHE A 96 10.15 -2.53 8.47
N TYR A 97 10.46 -1.87 9.59
CA TYR A 97 9.61 -0.82 10.14
C TYR A 97 10.40 0.46 10.40
N VAL A 98 9.85 1.59 9.98
CA VAL A 98 10.35 2.91 10.33
C VAL A 98 9.20 3.79 10.82
N ARG A 99 9.47 4.61 11.82
CA ARG A 99 8.43 5.47 12.39
C ARG A 99 8.45 6.86 11.78
N GLN A 100 7.32 7.28 11.21
CA GLN A 100 7.07 8.69 10.92
C GLN A 100 6.80 9.44 12.23
N LYS A 101 7.81 10.11 12.77
CA LYS A 101 7.74 10.78 14.08
C LYS A 101 6.73 11.93 14.13
N ARG A 102 6.49 12.59 13.00
CA ARG A 102 5.54 13.70 12.86
C ARG A 102 4.70 13.49 11.59
N PRO A 103 3.35 13.54 11.67
CA PRO A 103 2.48 13.33 10.51
C PRO A 103 2.52 14.56 9.58
N ARG A 104 3.37 14.51 8.56
CA ARG A 104 3.56 15.58 7.56
C ARG A 104 3.04 15.18 6.18
N GLY A 105 2.11 14.25 6.10
CA GLY A 105 1.53 13.78 4.85
C GLY A 105 2.28 12.59 4.23
N LEU A 106 1.75 12.16 3.06
CA LEU A 106 2.19 10.95 2.34
C LEU A 106 3.63 11.06 1.85
N GLY A 107 3.98 12.15 1.16
CA GLY A 107 5.34 12.33 0.63
C GLY A 107 6.41 12.26 1.72
N HIS A 108 6.14 12.86 2.90
CA HIS A 108 7.05 12.74 4.04
C HIS A 108 7.12 11.30 4.60
N ALA A 109 6.02 10.55 4.58
CA ALA A 109 6.05 9.15 4.97
C ALA A 109 6.99 8.34 4.04
N VAL A 110 6.86 8.51 2.72
CA VAL A 110 7.77 7.89 1.75
C VAL A 110 9.22 8.32 1.98
N LEU A 111 9.46 9.61 2.24
CA LEU A 111 10.80 10.13 2.53
C LEU A 111 11.44 9.50 3.78
N CYS A 112 10.67 9.04 4.76
CA CYS A 112 11.20 8.30 5.91
C CYS A 112 11.90 7.00 5.50
N GLY A 113 11.59 6.45 4.33
CA GLY A 113 12.20 5.25 3.76
C GLY A 113 13.41 5.52 2.85
N ALA A 114 13.81 6.78 2.65
CA ALA A 114 14.86 7.14 1.68
C ALA A 114 16.18 6.38 1.88
N SER A 115 16.62 6.23 3.13
CA SER A 115 17.86 5.50 3.44
C SER A 115 17.74 3.99 3.17
N HIS A 116 16.53 3.44 3.25
CA HIS A 116 16.28 2.02 3.03
C HIS A 116 16.25 1.66 1.54
N VAL A 117 15.62 2.49 0.71
CA VAL A 117 15.58 2.26 -0.74
C VAL A 117 16.85 2.74 -1.46
N ALA A 118 17.62 3.61 -0.81
CA ALA A 118 18.81 4.23 -1.39
C ALA A 118 18.47 4.94 -2.72
N ASN A 119 19.18 4.60 -3.81
CA ASN A 119 18.94 5.15 -5.14
C ASN A 119 18.32 4.12 -6.11
N GLU A 120 17.69 3.07 -5.58
CA GLU A 120 17.06 2.04 -6.40
C GLU A 120 15.59 2.39 -6.68
N PRO A 121 15.04 1.99 -7.84
CA PRO A 121 13.60 2.01 -8.06
C PRO A 121 12.87 1.16 -7.03
N PHE A 122 11.73 1.65 -6.55
CA PHE A 122 10.93 0.98 -5.53
C PHE A 122 9.44 1.25 -5.76
N PHE A 123 8.62 0.37 -5.25
CA PHE A 123 7.16 0.58 -5.24
C PHE A 123 6.71 1.35 -4.00
N VAL A 124 5.63 2.11 -4.16
CA VAL A 124 4.88 2.69 -3.03
C VAL A 124 3.45 2.17 -3.09
N LEU A 125 3.00 1.48 -2.03
CA LEU A 125 1.65 0.95 -1.92
C LEU A 125 0.96 1.55 -0.70
N LEU A 126 -0.19 2.20 -0.90
CA LEU A 126 -0.96 2.69 0.25
C LEU A 126 -1.54 1.51 1.03
N GLY A 127 -1.24 1.46 2.34
CA GLY A 127 -1.55 0.34 3.23
C GLY A 127 -3.05 0.12 3.52
N ASP A 128 -3.92 1.01 3.04
CA ASP A 128 -5.39 0.95 3.20
C ASP A 128 -6.15 0.83 1.88
N VAL A 129 -5.47 0.47 0.80
CA VAL A 129 -6.07 0.28 -0.54
C VAL A 129 -5.83 -1.16 -1.00
N ILE A 130 -6.89 -1.89 -1.28
CA ILE A 130 -6.84 -3.23 -1.89
C ILE A 130 -7.04 -3.10 -3.39
N VAL A 131 -6.13 -3.71 -4.16
CA VAL A 131 -6.26 -3.86 -5.61
C VAL A 131 -6.63 -5.32 -5.88
N PRO A 132 -7.82 -5.58 -6.46
CA PRO A 132 -8.34 -6.96 -6.58
C PRO A 132 -7.55 -7.85 -7.55
N ARG A 133 -6.69 -7.27 -8.38
CA ARG A 133 -5.89 -7.96 -9.41
C ARG A 133 -4.41 -7.75 -9.15
N ASN A 134 -3.63 -8.82 -9.25
CA ASN A 134 -2.19 -8.80 -9.01
C ASN A 134 -1.37 -8.36 -10.24
N ASP A 135 -2.00 -7.72 -11.23
CA ASP A 135 -1.32 -7.25 -12.45
C ASP A 135 -0.90 -5.77 -12.41
N CYS A 136 -1.30 -5.04 -11.36
CA CYS A 136 -1.02 -3.60 -11.25
C CYS A 136 0.48 -3.31 -11.15
N LEU A 137 1.18 -3.90 -10.17
CA LEU A 137 2.60 -3.65 -9.94
C LEU A 137 3.48 -4.13 -11.11
N PRO A 138 3.27 -5.33 -11.69
CA PRO A 138 3.98 -5.73 -12.90
C PRO A 138 3.82 -4.74 -14.06
N ARG A 139 2.62 -4.19 -14.28
CA ARG A 139 2.39 -3.17 -15.30
C ARG A 139 3.09 -1.85 -15.01
N LEU A 140 3.09 -1.38 -13.75
CA LEU A 140 3.84 -0.18 -13.38
C LEU A 140 5.33 -0.35 -13.65
N LYS A 141 5.88 -1.51 -13.32
CA LYS A 141 7.28 -1.86 -13.59
C LYS A 141 7.58 -1.85 -15.08
N ASP A 142 6.76 -2.51 -15.91
CA ASP A 142 6.91 -2.54 -17.36
C ASP A 142 6.90 -1.13 -17.97
N VAL A 143 5.98 -0.27 -17.55
CA VAL A 143 5.92 1.13 -18.01
C VAL A 143 7.16 1.91 -17.56
N HIS A 144 7.62 1.72 -16.32
CA HIS A 144 8.88 2.32 -15.85
C HIS A 144 10.09 1.87 -16.68
N GLU A 145 10.20 0.59 -16.98
CA GLU A 145 11.32 0.05 -17.77
C GLU A 145 11.33 0.60 -19.19
N ARG A 146 10.15 0.84 -19.80
CA ARG A 146 10.03 1.37 -21.19
C ARG A 146 10.19 2.87 -21.30
N TYR A 147 9.65 3.63 -20.35
CA TYR A 147 9.58 5.10 -20.45
C TYR A 147 10.48 5.83 -19.44
N GLY A 148 10.96 5.14 -18.42
CA GLY A 148 11.68 5.77 -17.30
C GLY A 148 10.76 6.59 -16.39
N GLY A 149 11.36 7.28 -15.42
CA GLY A 149 10.65 8.18 -14.50
C GLY A 149 9.75 7.46 -13.49
N SER A 150 8.96 8.24 -12.76
CA SER A 150 7.97 7.71 -11.81
C SER A 150 6.67 7.37 -12.54
N VAL A 151 6.04 6.27 -12.14
CA VAL A 151 4.78 5.80 -12.72
C VAL A 151 3.72 5.78 -11.63
N VAL A 152 2.49 6.22 -11.95
CA VAL A 152 1.36 6.18 -11.02
C VAL A 152 0.22 5.37 -11.61
N ALA A 153 -0.41 4.55 -10.80
CA ALA A 153 -1.61 3.82 -11.22
C ALA A 153 -2.84 4.74 -11.15
N VAL A 154 -3.61 4.76 -12.22
CA VAL A 154 -4.84 5.53 -12.34
C VAL A 154 -6.02 4.66 -12.75
N SER A 155 -7.21 5.07 -12.36
CA SER A 155 -8.46 4.43 -12.76
C SER A 155 -9.51 5.51 -13.05
N PRO A 156 -10.36 5.32 -14.07
CA PRO A 156 -11.47 6.22 -14.29
C PRO A 156 -12.46 6.14 -13.13
N VAL A 157 -12.95 7.30 -12.71
CA VAL A 157 -13.99 7.42 -11.69
C VAL A 157 -15.18 8.24 -12.23
N GLU A 158 -16.33 8.08 -11.60
CA GLU A 158 -17.48 8.93 -11.90
C GLU A 158 -17.12 10.41 -11.70
N PRO A 159 -17.52 11.32 -12.60
CA PRO A 159 -17.16 12.75 -12.51
C PRO A 159 -17.45 13.37 -11.14
N ALA A 160 -18.57 13.00 -10.51
CA ALA A 160 -18.93 13.49 -9.17
C ALA A 160 -17.94 13.05 -8.05
N MET A 161 -17.08 12.08 -8.32
CA MET A 161 -16.14 11.50 -7.34
C MET A 161 -14.75 12.10 -7.42
N VAL A 162 -14.42 12.87 -8.47
CA VAL A 162 -13.04 13.40 -8.68
C VAL A 162 -12.54 14.22 -7.50
N SER A 163 -13.43 14.97 -6.81
CA SER A 163 -13.10 15.76 -5.64
C SER A 163 -12.62 14.97 -4.41
N ARG A 164 -12.64 13.64 -4.48
CA ARG A 164 -12.14 12.75 -3.41
C ARG A 164 -10.71 12.27 -3.63
N TYR A 165 -10.15 12.44 -4.83
CA TYR A 165 -8.89 11.85 -5.26
C TYR A 165 -7.94 12.88 -5.86
N GLY A 166 -6.66 12.56 -5.89
CA GLY A 166 -5.75 13.19 -6.83
C GLY A 166 -6.08 12.72 -8.25
N VAL A 167 -6.11 13.65 -9.20
CA VAL A 167 -6.47 13.40 -10.59
C VAL A 167 -5.32 13.83 -11.48
N ILE A 168 -5.06 13.08 -12.55
CA ILE A 168 -4.02 13.44 -13.52
C ILE A 168 -4.57 14.33 -14.64
N ALA A 169 -3.71 15.22 -15.17
CA ALA A 169 -3.81 15.75 -16.52
C ALA A 169 -2.75 15.07 -17.38
N GLY A 170 -3.03 14.82 -18.65
CA GLY A 170 -2.07 14.18 -19.54
C GLY A 170 -2.68 13.76 -20.87
N GLU A 171 -1.87 13.14 -21.69
CA GLU A 171 -2.24 12.58 -23.00
C GLU A 171 -1.99 11.07 -23.03
N GLU A 172 -2.88 10.32 -23.64
CA GLU A 172 -2.69 8.89 -23.84
C GLU A 172 -1.65 8.65 -24.94
N VAL A 173 -0.57 7.96 -24.59
CA VAL A 173 0.55 7.69 -25.52
C VAL A 173 0.47 6.27 -26.12
N GLU A 174 -0.17 5.36 -25.42
CA GLU A 174 -0.58 4.03 -25.87
C GLU A 174 -1.79 3.55 -25.04
N PRO A 175 -2.54 2.53 -25.47
CA PRO A 175 -3.74 2.09 -24.78
C PRO A 175 -3.50 1.83 -23.28
N GLY A 176 -4.11 2.66 -22.42
CA GLY A 176 -4.00 2.60 -20.96
C GLY A 176 -2.71 3.14 -20.37
N VAL A 177 -1.85 3.82 -21.15
CA VAL A 177 -0.64 4.49 -20.66
C VAL A 177 -0.69 5.97 -21.02
N TRP A 178 -0.54 6.81 -20.02
CA TRP A 178 -0.68 8.26 -20.12
C TRP A 178 0.63 8.97 -19.77
N ARG A 179 1.01 9.94 -20.61
CA ARG A 179 2.04 10.90 -20.23
C ARG A 179 1.41 11.95 -19.35
N VAL A 180 1.75 11.92 -18.06
CA VAL A 180 1.22 12.89 -17.07
C VAL A 180 1.91 14.22 -17.25
N THR A 181 1.13 15.30 -17.37
CA THR A 181 1.60 16.68 -17.45
C THR A 181 1.33 17.47 -16.19
N ASP A 182 0.30 17.08 -15.40
CA ASP A 182 -0.03 17.72 -14.13
C ASP A 182 -0.78 16.76 -13.19
N LEU A 183 -0.76 17.08 -11.91
CA LEU A 183 -1.43 16.34 -10.82
C LEU A 183 -2.22 17.32 -9.97
N VAL A 184 -3.53 17.17 -9.91
CA VAL A 184 -4.41 18.06 -9.14
C VAL A 184 -5.05 17.29 -7.99
N GLU A 185 -4.74 17.68 -6.76
CA GLU A 185 -5.28 17.04 -5.55
C GLU A 185 -6.68 17.54 -5.27
N LYS A 186 -7.66 16.63 -5.30
CA LYS A 186 -9.07 16.89 -4.98
C LYS A 186 -9.66 18.11 -5.66
N PRO A 187 -9.62 18.18 -7.00
CA PRO A 187 -10.17 19.32 -7.73
C PRO A 187 -11.67 19.47 -7.50
N ALA A 188 -12.19 20.67 -7.67
CA ALA A 188 -13.63 20.83 -7.84
C ALA A 188 -14.09 20.10 -9.12
N VAL A 189 -15.32 19.60 -9.14
CA VAL A 189 -15.82 18.76 -10.25
C VAL A 189 -15.69 19.48 -11.61
N ASN A 190 -15.96 20.79 -11.63
CA ASN A 190 -15.86 21.63 -12.83
C ASN A 190 -14.43 22.08 -13.18
N GLU A 191 -13.44 21.79 -12.33
CA GLU A 191 -12.03 22.16 -12.53
C GLU A 191 -11.13 20.92 -12.73
N ALA A 192 -11.70 19.73 -12.63
CA ALA A 192 -10.96 18.49 -12.79
C ALA A 192 -10.44 18.34 -14.23
N PRO A 193 -9.13 18.14 -14.43
CA PRO A 193 -8.56 18.02 -15.77
C PRO A 193 -8.95 16.71 -16.48
N SER A 194 -9.34 15.70 -15.73
CA SER A 194 -9.82 14.40 -16.23
C SER A 194 -10.64 13.66 -15.16
N THR A 195 -11.09 12.45 -15.49
CA THR A 195 -11.68 11.52 -14.52
C THR A 195 -10.69 10.43 -14.06
N LEU A 196 -9.42 10.53 -14.44
CA LEU A 196 -8.40 9.54 -14.10
C LEU A 196 -7.84 9.80 -12.70
N ALA A 197 -8.36 9.07 -11.73
CA ALA A 197 -8.00 9.19 -10.32
C ALA A 197 -6.83 8.28 -9.94
N ILE A 198 -5.93 8.78 -9.11
CA ILE A 198 -4.81 8.03 -8.54
C ILE A 198 -5.34 7.16 -7.40
N PHE A 199 -5.01 5.88 -7.37
CA PHE A 199 -5.53 4.95 -6.38
C PHE A 199 -4.47 4.27 -5.49
N GLY A 200 -3.29 4.88 -5.37
CA GLY A 200 -2.33 4.51 -4.32
C GLY A 200 -1.41 3.36 -4.66
N ARG A 201 -1.02 3.24 -5.93
CA ARG A 201 0.11 2.42 -6.40
C ARG A 201 1.01 3.28 -7.26
N TYR A 202 2.30 3.28 -6.88
CA TYR A 202 3.33 4.09 -7.51
C TYR A 202 4.59 3.29 -7.71
#